data_1460f10e1b5ce3841adf08b9a56ca84c
#
_entry.id   1460f10e1b5ce3841adf08b9a56ca84c
#
_cell.length_a   1.000
_cell.length_b   1.000
_cell.length_c   1.000
_cell.angle_alpha   90.00
_cell.angle_beta   90.00
_cell.angle_gamma   90.00
#
_symmetry.space_group_name_H-M   'P 1'
#
loop_
_entity.id
_entity.type
_entity.pdbx_description
1 polymer ?
#
loop_
_entity_poly.entity_id
_entity_poly.type
_entity_poly.pdbx_seq_one_letter_code
_entity_poly.pdbx_strand_id
1 'polypeptide(L)'
;MKREVKFSLVYRDMWQSSGKYVPRVDQLVEVAPAIIDMGCFDRVETNGGAFEQVNLLFGENPNIAVRKWTAPFHKAGIETHMLERGLNALRMNPVPNDVRELMFKVKKIQGTDIARSFCGLNDHRNLKGSVIGAKKGGMISQVALSITHSPVHTVAYXXXXXXXXXXXXXXDTEPMRSA
;
A
#
# COMPACT_ATOMS: atom_id res chain seq x y z
N MET A 1 29.07 -3.09 11.76
CA MET A 1 27.72 -2.96 12.39
C MET A 1 26.76 -3.98 11.76
N LYS A 2 26.06 -4.76 12.57
CA LYS A 2 25.03 -5.67 12.06
C LYS A 2 23.86 -4.83 11.55
N ARG A 3 23.44 -5.08 10.31
CA ARG A 3 22.29 -4.40 9.71
C ARG A 3 21.00 -4.93 10.35
N GLU A 4 20.19 -4.03 10.87
CA GLU A 4 18.87 -4.38 11.39
C GLU A 4 17.95 -4.74 10.24
N VAL A 5 17.28 -5.88 10.34
CA VAL A 5 16.31 -6.35 9.36
C VAL A 5 14.91 -6.20 9.94
N LYS A 6 14.07 -5.46 9.25
CA LYS A 6 12.67 -5.22 9.66
C LYS A 6 11.73 -6.09 8.84
N PHE A 7 10.77 -6.69 9.49
CA PHE A 7 9.81 -7.59 8.84
C PHE A 7 8.47 -6.88 8.61
N SER A 8 7.88 -7.17 7.46
CA SER A 8 6.56 -6.66 7.10
C SER A 8 5.65 -7.85 6.79
N LEU A 9 4.53 -7.93 7.49
CA LEU A 9 3.53 -8.98 7.25
C LEU A 9 2.57 -8.54 6.15
N VAL A 10 2.39 -9.37 5.13
CA VAL A 10 1.45 -9.10 4.03
C VAL A 10 0.14 -9.85 4.30
N TYR A 11 -0.56 -9.44 5.36
CA TYR A 11 -1.78 -10.11 5.82
C TYR A 11 -2.97 -9.86 4.88
N ARG A 12 -3.08 -8.63 4.36
CA ARG A 12 -4.19 -8.24 3.48
C ARG A 12 -4.36 -9.18 2.29
N ASP A 13 -3.25 -9.56 1.66
CA ASP A 13 -3.32 -10.39 0.45
C ASP A 13 -3.81 -11.80 0.77
N MET A 14 -3.33 -12.36 1.85
CA MET A 14 -3.78 -13.68 2.33
C MET A 14 -5.28 -13.63 2.65
N TRP A 15 -5.71 -12.61 3.37
CA TRP A 15 -7.11 -12.44 3.77
C TRP A 15 -8.03 -12.36 2.55
N GLN A 16 -7.74 -11.47 1.60
CA GLN A 16 -8.60 -11.28 0.42
C GLN A 16 -8.60 -12.51 -0.51
N SER A 17 -7.58 -13.35 -0.42
CA SER A 17 -7.42 -14.53 -1.28
C SER A 17 -8.05 -15.80 -0.69
N SER A 18 -8.75 -15.68 0.43
CA SER A 18 -9.39 -16.82 1.11
C SER A 18 -10.63 -17.36 0.41
N GLY A 19 -10.96 -16.81 -0.75
CA GLY A 19 -12.10 -17.27 -1.55
C GLY A 19 -13.44 -16.90 -0.91
N LYS A 20 -14.36 -17.84 -0.86
CA LYS A 20 -15.70 -17.58 -0.32
C LYS A 20 -15.74 -17.47 1.21
N TYR A 21 -14.66 -17.80 1.89
CA TYR A 21 -14.60 -17.79 3.36
C TYR A 21 -13.84 -16.57 3.88
N VAL A 22 -13.86 -15.47 3.16
CA VAL A 22 -13.18 -14.24 3.58
C VAL A 22 -13.83 -13.73 4.88
N PRO A 23 -13.04 -13.53 5.94
CA PRO A 23 -13.60 -13.03 7.20
C PRO A 23 -14.00 -11.55 7.11
N ARG A 24 -14.97 -11.17 7.94
CA ARG A 24 -15.35 -9.77 8.08
C ARG A 24 -14.31 -9.03 8.92
N VAL A 25 -14.36 -7.70 8.87
CA VAL A 25 -13.36 -6.86 9.58
C VAL A 25 -13.37 -7.08 11.09
N ASP A 26 -14.52 -7.37 11.68
CA ASP A 26 -14.59 -7.65 13.13
C ASP A 26 -13.80 -8.90 13.49
N GLN A 27 -13.85 -9.91 12.61
CA GLN A 27 -13.07 -11.15 12.78
C GLN A 27 -11.56 -10.90 12.56
N LEU A 28 -11.20 -10.01 11.61
CA LEU A 28 -9.81 -9.63 11.41
C LEU A 28 -9.22 -8.96 12.65
N VAL A 29 -9.98 -8.06 13.26
CA VAL A 29 -9.52 -7.31 14.43
C VAL A 29 -9.17 -8.24 15.58
N GLU A 30 -9.90 -9.35 15.71
CA GLU A 30 -9.63 -10.36 16.76
C GLU A 30 -8.28 -11.05 16.60
N VAL A 31 -7.70 -11.05 15.39
CA VAL A 31 -6.39 -11.65 15.13
C VAL A 31 -5.24 -10.68 15.41
N ALA A 32 -5.51 -9.39 15.43
CA ALA A 32 -4.46 -8.37 15.60
C ALA A 32 -3.60 -8.57 16.85
N PRO A 33 -4.16 -8.89 18.03
CA PRO A 33 -3.32 -9.12 19.22
C PRO A 33 -2.28 -10.23 19.01
N ALA A 34 -2.66 -11.33 18.36
CA ALA A 34 -1.73 -12.42 18.12
C ALA A 34 -0.56 -11.97 17.20
N ILE A 35 -0.86 -11.17 16.17
CA ILE A 35 0.17 -10.61 15.28
C ILE A 35 1.12 -9.69 16.07
N ILE A 36 0.55 -8.84 16.92
CA ILE A 36 1.29 -7.87 17.74
C ILE A 36 2.20 -8.61 18.73
N ASP A 37 1.68 -9.64 19.41
CA ASP A 37 2.39 -10.42 20.41
C ASP A 37 3.59 -11.19 19.84
N MET A 38 3.60 -11.45 18.52
CA MET A 38 4.78 -12.07 17.88
C MET A 38 6.02 -11.18 17.99
N GLY A 39 5.84 -9.86 18.11
CA GLY A 39 6.93 -8.93 18.38
C GLY A 39 7.98 -8.80 17.29
N CYS A 40 7.74 -9.34 16.11
CA CYS A 40 8.74 -9.36 15.03
C CYS A 40 8.38 -8.49 13.82
N PHE A 41 7.18 -7.91 13.80
CA PHE A 41 6.73 -7.12 12.67
C PHE A 41 6.80 -5.62 12.96
N ASP A 42 7.52 -4.90 12.12
CA ASP A 42 7.54 -3.43 12.13
C ASP A 42 6.39 -2.86 11.30
N ARG A 43 5.87 -3.66 10.37
CA ARG A 43 4.84 -3.23 9.42
C ARG A 43 3.84 -4.33 9.13
N VAL A 44 2.60 -3.93 8.86
CA VAL A 44 1.53 -4.86 8.45
C VAL A 44 0.79 -4.27 7.26
N GLU A 45 0.66 -5.06 6.18
CA GLU A 45 -0.18 -4.66 5.05
C GLU A 45 -1.64 -4.91 5.41
N THR A 46 -2.38 -3.83 5.62
CA THR A 46 -3.74 -3.89 6.14
C THR A 46 -4.81 -3.74 5.08
N ASN A 47 -4.56 -2.98 4.01
CA ASN A 47 -5.62 -2.66 3.06
C ASN A 47 -5.08 -2.46 1.64
N GLY A 48 -6.00 -2.24 0.72
CA GLY A 48 -5.73 -2.09 -0.71
C GLY A 48 -7.02 -2.20 -1.50
N GLY A 49 -6.93 -2.19 -2.82
CA GLY A 49 -8.11 -2.23 -3.67
C GLY A 49 -9.00 -3.44 -3.46
N ALA A 50 -8.41 -4.63 -3.40
CA ALA A 50 -9.20 -5.85 -3.21
C ALA A 50 -9.82 -5.91 -1.82
N PHE A 51 -9.12 -5.40 -0.79
CA PHE A 51 -9.69 -5.30 0.55
C PHE A 51 -11.02 -4.51 0.51
N GLU A 52 -11.00 -3.34 -0.14
CA GLU A 52 -12.20 -2.51 -0.20
C GLU A 52 -13.31 -3.14 -1.04
N GLN A 53 -12.93 -3.84 -2.13
CA GLN A 53 -13.90 -4.56 -2.94
C GLN A 53 -14.60 -5.66 -2.13
N VAL A 54 -13.85 -6.40 -1.32
CA VAL A 54 -14.40 -7.47 -0.46
C VAL A 54 -15.33 -6.85 0.59
N ASN A 55 -14.92 -5.74 1.23
CA ASN A 55 -15.79 -5.06 2.19
C ASN A 55 -17.15 -4.74 1.56
N LEU A 56 -17.14 -4.16 0.36
CA LEU A 56 -18.37 -3.80 -0.33
C LEU A 56 -19.24 -5.01 -0.66
N LEU A 57 -18.61 -6.12 -1.07
CA LEU A 57 -19.33 -7.36 -1.39
C LEU A 57 -20.04 -7.93 -0.15
N PHE A 58 -19.49 -7.73 1.03
CA PHE A 58 -20.08 -8.21 2.28
C PHE A 58 -20.87 -7.13 3.02
N GLY A 59 -21.17 -6.02 2.36
CA GLY A 59 -21.96 -4.94 2.95
C GLY A 59 -21.24 -4.14 4.03
N GLU A 60 -19.92 -4.19 4.05
CA GLU A 60 -19.11 -3.42 5.00
C GLU A 60 -18.69 -2.09 4.38
N ASN A 61 -18.67 -1.04 5.19
CA ASN A 61 -18.15 0.26 4.77
C ASN A 61 -16.63 0.23 4.84
N PRO A 62 -15.90 0.29 3.69
CA PRO A 62 -14.44 0.20 3.71
C PRO A 62 -13.76 1.28 4.55
N ASN A 63 -14.35 2.47 4.67
CA ASN A 63 -13.76 3.54 5.47
C ASN A 63 -13.78 3.20 6.96
N ILE A 64 -14.84 2.54 7.42
CA ILE A 64 -14.95 2.08 8.80
C ILE A 64 -14.04 0.86 9.00
N ALA A 65 -14.04 -0.06 8.05
CA ALA A 65 -13.24 -1.28 8.11
C ALA A 65 -11.75 -0.97 8.25
N VAL A 66 -11.23 -0.04 7.41
CA VAL A 66 -9.81 0.35 7.47
C VAL A 66 -9.46 0.91 8.85
N ARG A 67 -10.28 1.84 9.39
CA ARG A 67 -10.03 2.44 10.70
C ARG A 67 -9.99 1.40 11.80
N LYS A 68 -10.94 0.46 11.81
CA LYS A 68 -10.99 -0.60 12.82
C LYS A 68 -9.77 -1.51 12.75
N TRP A 69 -9.35 -1.84 11.51
CA TRP A 69 -8.29 -2.81 11.29
C TRP A 69 -6.89 -2.22 11.53
N THR A 70 -6.67 -0.92 11.25
CA THR A 70 -5.36 -0.28 11.47
C THR A 70 -5.13 0.11 12.94
N ALA A 71 -6.20 0.40 13.69
CA ALA A 71 -6.11 0.96 15.04
C ALA A 71 -5.26 0.12 16.03
N PRO A 72 -5.43 -1.21 16.14
CA PRO A 72 -4.61 -1.98 17.06
C PRO A 72 -3.13 -1.96 16.74
N PHE A 73 -2.76 -1.93 15.45
CA PHE A 73 -1.36 -1.88 15.03
C PHE A 73 -0.72 -0.54 15.40
N HIS A 74 -1.43 0.57 15.15
CA HIS A 74 -0.95 1.90 15.54
C HIS A 74 -0.74 1.99 17.06
N LYS A 75 -1.68 1.45 17.84
CA LYS A 75 -1.56 1.43 19.30
C LYS A 75 -0.30 0.69 19.76
N ALA A 76 0.12 -0.32 18.97
CA ALA A 76 1.32 -1.12 19.24
C ALA A 76 2.60 -0.54 18.61
N GLY A 77 2.52 0.59 17.92
CA GLY A 77 3.68 1.22 17.27
C GLY A 77 4.09 0.55 15.96
N ILE A 78 3.20 -0.22 15.35
CA ILE A 78 3.44 -0.93 14.09
C ILE A 78 2.87 -0.10 12.93
N GLU A 79 3.69 0.19 11.92
CA GLU A 79 3.26 0.93 10.73
C GLU A 79 2.33 0.07 9.88
N THR A 80 1.31 0.69 9.30
CA THR A 80 0.38 0.01 8.39
C THR A 80 0.61 0.45 6.95
N HIS A 81 0.40 -0.47 6.00
CA HIS A 81 0.52 -0.11 4.61
C HIS A 81 -0.59 -0.68 3.74
N MET A 82 -0.79 -0.02 2.61
CA MET A 82 -1.79 -0.42 1.62
C MET A 82 -1.11 -0.70 0.28
N LEU A 83 -1.72 -1.57 -0.51
CA LEU A 83 -1.32 -1.79 -1.90
C LEU A 83 -2.19 -0.93 -2.83
N GLU A 84 -1.54 -0.17 -3.71
CA GLU A 84 -2.20 0.73 -4.64
C GLU A 84 -1.73 0.43 -6.07
N ARG A 85 -2.65 0.47 -7.02
CA ARG A 85 -2.45 -0.01 -8.40
C ARG A 85 -2.08 1.08 -9.39
N GLY A 86 -1.22 2.02 -8.98
CA GLY A 86 -0.77 3.10 -9.87
C GLY A 86 -1.94 3.90 -10.44
N LEU A 87 -2.07 3.93 -11.77
CA LEU A 87 -3.14 4.68 -12.44
C LEU A 87 -4.54 4.36 -11.92
N ASN A 88 -4.74 3.13 -11.48
CA ASN A 88 -6.07 2.67 -11.06
C ASN A 88 -6.36 2.94 -9.57
N ALA A 89 -5.35 3.40 -8.81
CA ALA A 89 -5.49 3.62 -7.37
C ALA A 89 -6.01 2.34 -6.69
N LEU A 90 -7.21 2.37 -6.13
CA LEU A 90 -7.85 1.21 -5.49
C LEU A 90 -8.93 0.58 -6.37
N ARG A 91 -9.08 1.07 -7.61
CA ARG A 91 -10.15 0.63 -8.52
C ARG A 91 -9.62 -0.32 -9.60
N MET A 92 -10.51 -0.75 -10.47
CA MET A 92 -10.17 -1.60 -11.61
C MET A 92 -9.91 -0.78 -12.88
N ASN A 93 -10.25 0.50 -12.87
CA ASN A 93 -10.09 1.42 -14.01
C ASN A 93 -9.27 2.64 -13.58
N PRO A 94 -8.63 3.33 -14.53
CA PRO A 94 -7.85 4.53 -14.20
C PRO A 94 -8.67 5.59 -13.48
N VAL A 95 -8.02 6.30 -12.58
CA VAL A 95 -8.62 7.30 -11.70
C VAL A 95 -7.92 8.65 -11.95
N PRO A 96 -8.67 9.75 -12.06
CA PRO A 96 -8.05 11.08 -12.20
C PRO A 96 -7.09 11.40 -11.05
N ASN A 97 -6.07 12.21 -11.35
CA ASN A 97 -5.01 12.51 -10.37
C ASN A 97 -5.54 13.18 -9.10
N ASP A 98 -6.48 14.10 -9.23
CA ASP A 98 -7.06 14.81 -8.09
C ASP A 98 -7.83 13.86 -7.15
N VAL A 99 -8.55 12.92 -7.73
CA VAL A 99 -9.26 11.87 -6.97
C VAL A 99 -8.24 10.99 -6.25
N ARG A 100 -7.15 10.65 -6.94
CA ARG A 100 -6.07 9.83 -6.35
C ARG A 100 -5.37 10.56 -5.19
N GLU A 101 -5.09 11.86 -5.35
CA GLU A 101 -4.52 12.67 -4.27
C GLU A 101 -5.44 12.72 -3.06
N LEU A 102 -6.73 12.91 -3.29
CA LEU A 102 -7.74 12.90 -2.21
C LEU A 102 -7.77 11.54 -1.52
N MET A 103 -7.71 10.46 -2.29
CA MET A 103 -7.69 9.10 -1.74
C MET A 103 -6.54 8.92 -0.74
N PHE A 104 -5.32 9.35 -1.09
CA PHE A 104 -4.17 9.19 -0.18
C PHE A 104 -4.37 9.98 1.11
N LYS A 105 -4.90 11.21 1.03
CA LYS A 105 -5.21 12.02 2.22
C LYS A 105 -6.22 11.29 3.12
N VAL A 106 -7.27 10.76 2.52
CA VAL A 106 -8.30 10.02 3.25
C VAL A 106 -7.71 8.75 3.90
N LYS A 107 -6.89 8.00 3.16
CA LYS A 107 -6.27 6.77 3.69
C LYS A 107 -5.33 7.06 4.86
N LYS A 108 -4.58 8.16 4.79
CA LYS A 108 -3.73 8.58 5.92
C LYS A 108 -4.57 8.86 7.16
N ILE A 109 -5.66 9.60 7.00
CA ILE A 109 -6.58 9.91 8.12
C ILE A 109 -7.22 8.64 8.67
N GLN A 110 -7.38 7.61 7.83
CA GLN A 110 -7.97 6.32 8.25
C GLN A 110 -6.95 5.41 8.95
N GLY A 111 -5.68 5.82 9.01
CA GLY A 111 -4.65 5.08 9.72
C GLY A 111 -3.74 4.25 8.83
N THR A 112 -3.58 4.62 7.56
CA THR A 112 -2.63 3.95 6.67
C THR A 112 -1.39 4.82 6.50
N ASP A 113 -0.23 4.31 6.87
CA ASP A 113 1.02 5.09 6.91
C ASP A 113 1.77 5.05 5.59
N ILE A 114 1.78 3.92 4.92
CA ILE A 114 2.62 3.68 3.74
C ILE A 114 1.75 3.31 2.55
N ALA A 115 1.95 4.00 1.44
CA ALA A 115 1.33 3.67 0.16
C ALA A 115 2.34 2.89 -0.68
N ARG A 116 2.11 1.59 -0.85
CA ARG A 116 2.92 0.75 -1.73
C ARG A 116 2.26 0.73 -3.10
N SER A 117 2.86 1.44 -4.05
CA SER A 117 2.33 1.60 -5.40
C SER A 117 3.08 0.71 -6.38
N PHE A 118 2.36 0.06 -7.27
CA PHE A 118 2.96 -0.76 -8.32
C PHE A 118 2.27 -0.52 -9.66
N CYS A 119 2.99 -0.87 -10.72
CA CYS A 119 2.42 -0.94 -12.06
C CYS A 119 2.80 -2.30 -12.64
N GLY A 120 1.79 -3.11 -12.99
CA GLY A 120 2.03 -4.46 -13.53
C GLY A 120 2.82 -4.46 -14.84
N LEU A 121 2.82 -3.33 -15.55
CA LEU A 121 3.60 -3.15 -16.78
C LEU A 121 5.00 -2.60 -16.49
N ASN A 122 5.33 -2.31 -15.24
CA ASN A 122 6.60 -1.69 -14.84
C ASN A 122 6.89 -0.37 -15.53
N ASP A 123 5.83 0.38 -15.88
CA ASP A 123 6.01 1.71 -16.46
C ASP A 123 6.01 2.74 -15.34
N HIS A 124 7.19 3.30 -15.06
CA HIS A 124 7.39 4.26 -13.96
C HIS A 124 6.54 5.53 -14.14
N ARG A 125 6.20 5.89 -15.38
CA ARG A 125 5.36 7.06 -15.65
C ARG A 125 3.98 6.94 -15.01
N ASN A 126 3.47 5.70 -14.95
CA ASN A 126 2.17 5.40 -14.33
C ASN A 126 2.19 5.57 -12.81
N LEU A 127 3.39 5.59 -12.20
CA LEU A 127 3.54 5.68 -10.74
C LEU A 127 3.80 7.11 -10.26
N LYS A 128 4.13 8.04 -11.16
CA LYS A 128 4.46 9.42 -10.79
C LYS A 128 3.35 10.06 -9.96
N GLY A 129 2.10 9.97 -10.44
CA GLY A 129 0.96 10.54 -9.73
C GLY A 129 0.73 9.91 -8.36
N SER A 130 1.03 8.62 -8.21
CA SER A 130 0.91 7.93 -6.92
C SER A 130 1.96 8.41 -5.93
N VAL A 131 3.20 8.58 -6.37
CA VAL A 131 4.29 9.08 -5.52
C VAL A 131 3.95 10.49 -5.01
N ILE A 132 3.57 11.38 -5.93
CA ILE A 132 3.21 12.76 -5.59
C ILE A 132 2.03 12.79 -4.64
N GLY A 133 0.97 12.05 -4.98
CA GLY A 133 -0.26 12.02 -4.17
C GLY A 133 -0.04 11.47 -2.77
N ALA A 134 0.75 10.41 -2.65
CA ALA A 134 1.07 9.82 -1.35
C ALA A 134 1.82 10.81 -0.46
N LYS A 135 2.85 11.48 -1.02
CA LYS A 135 3.62 12.49 -0.28
C LYS A 135 2.74 13.66 0.15
N LYS A 136 1.92 14.18 -0.76
CA LYS A 136 0.97 15.27 -0.45
C LYS A 136 -0.04 14.85 0.62
N GLY A 137 -0.38 13.55 0.65
CA GLY A 137 -1.29 12.99 1.64
C GLY A 137 -0.66 12.73 3.00
N GLY A 138 0.66 12.96 3.13
CA GLY A 138 1.38 12.71 4.38
C GLY A 138 1.74 11.26 4.60
N MET A 139 1.74 10.45 3.53
CA MET A 139 2.08 9.04 3.59
C MET A 139 3.53 8.80 3.15
N ILE A 140 4.11 7.73 3.63
CA ILE A 140 5.38 7.23 3.10
C ILE A 140 5.08 6.59 1.74
N SER A 141 5.76 7.05 0.70
CA SER A 141 5.60 6.48 -0.64
C SER A 141 6.61 5.35 -0.84
N GLN A 142 6.11 4.15 -1.17
CA GLN A 142 6.92 2.98 -1.46
C GLN A 142 6.54 2.47 -2.85
N VAL A 143 7.52 2.37 -3.75
CA VAL A 143 7.28 1.88 -5.11
C VAL A 143 7.78 0.44 -5.22
N ALA A 144 6.96 -0.41 -5.81
CA ALA A 144 7.27 -1.82 -6.00
C ALA A 144 7.53 -2.13 -7.48
N LEU A 145 8.55 -2.94 -7.74
CA LEU A 145 8.81 -3.50 -9.07
C LEU A 145 8.10 -4.85 -9.19
N SER A 146 7.38 -5.04 -10.29
CA SER A 146 6.73 -6.31 -10.58
C SER A 146 7.72 -7.22 -11.32
N ILE A 147 8.46 -8.01 -10.54
CA ILE A 147 9.49 -8.90 -11.10
C ILE A 147 8.83 -10.15 -11.66
N THR A 148 9.16 -10.47 -12.90
CA THR A 148 8.62 -11.66 -13.57
C THR A 148 9.68 -12.28 -14.49
N HIS A 149 9.39 -13.47 -14.97
CA HIS A 149 10.29 -14.20 -15.89
C HIS A 149 9.70 -14.25 -17.27
N SER A 150 10.44 -13.73 -18.24
CA SER A 150 10.13 -13.85 -19.67
C SER A 150 11.37 -13.47 -20.47
N PRO A 151 11.38 -13.73 -21.78
CA PRO A 151 12.55 -13.36 -22.61
C PRO A 151 12.90 -11.87 -22.59
N VAL A 152 11.93 -10.99 -22.29
CA VAL A 152 12.17 -9.54 -22.25
C VAL A 152 12.46 -9.01 -20.84
N HIS A 153 12.12 -9.77 -19.82
CA HIS A 153 12.30 -9.35 -18.41
C HIS A 153 13.66 -9.83 -17.88
N THR A 154 14.71 -9.29 -18.46
CA THR A 154 16.09 -9.62 -18.09
C THR A 154 16.53 -8.83 -16.86
N VAL A 155 17.70 -9.19 -16.34
CA VAL A 155 18.33 -8.45 -15.25
C VAL A 155 18.56 -6.99 -15.66
N ALA A 156 19.01 -6.79 -16.87
CA ALA A 156 19.24 -5.45 -17.42
C ALA A 156 17.93 -4.63 -17.46
N TYR A 157 16.90 -5.26 -17.88
CA TYR A 157 15.57 -4.63 -17.84
C TYR A 157 15.17 -4.23 -16.40
N UNK A 158 15.28 -4.96 -15.65
CA UNK A 158 14.93 -4.74 -14.27
C UNK A 158 15.85 -3.75 -13.60
N UNK A 159 17.03 -3.50 -14.06
CA UNK A 159 17.93 -2.53 -13.57
C UNK A 159 17.64 -1.14 -14.09
N UNK A 160 17.11 -1.12 -15.25
CA UNK A 160 16.70 0.13 -15.89
C UNK A 160 15.41 0.64 -15.30
N UNK A 161 14.61 -0.27 -14.95
CA UNK A 161 13.37 0.06 -14.33
C UNK A 161 13.52 0.51 -12.90
N UNK A 162 14.47 -0.01 -12.25
CA UNK A 162 14.80 0.37 -10.89
C UNK A 162 15.42 1.75 -10.84
N UNK A 163 16.13 2.04 -11.73
CA UNK A 163 16.75 3.32 -11.89
C UNK A 163 15.70 4.40 -12.19
N UNK A 164 14.81 3.98 -12.91
CA UNK A 164 13.72 4.87 -13.26
C UNK A 164 12.74 5.06 -12.11
N UNK A 165 12.54 4.07 -11.39
CA UNK A 165 11.70 4.14 -10.25
C UNK A 165 12.32 4.85 -9.09
N UNK A 166 13.55 4.74 -8.98
CA UNK A 166 14.29 5.45 -7.97
C UNK A 166 14.40 6.91 -8.34
N UNK A 167 14.52 7.14 -9.50
CA UNK A 167 14.51 8.48 -10.01
C UNK A 167 13.15 9.16 -9.84
N UNK A 168 12.27 8.49 -10.00
CA UNK A 168 10.93 9.03 -9.84
C UNK A 168 10.55 9.30 -8.42
N UNK A 169 11.12 8.57 -7.64
CA UNK A 169 10.90 8.75 -6.24
C UNK A 169 11.79 9.77 -5.64
N UNK A 170 12.82 10.04 -6.14
CA UNK A 170 13.77 11.01 -5.75
C UNK A 170 13.58 12.35 -6.47
N UNK A 171 13.22 12.33 -7.41
CA UNK A 171 12.99 13.52 -8.17
C UNK A 171 11.96 14.47 -7.55
N ASP A 172 11.12 14.06 -6.74
CA ASP A 172 10.10 14.93 -6.14
C ASP A 172 10.40 15.31 -4.68
N THR A 173 11.63 15.42 -4.34
CA THR A 173 12.01 15.92 -3.01
C THR A 173 12.13 17.47 -2.93
N GLU A 174 11.48 18.21 -3.80
CA GLU A 174 11.38 19.66 -3.57
C GLU A 174 10.54 19.88 -2.30
N PRO A 175 11.08 20.64 -1.34
CA PRO A 175 10.29 20.95 -0.14
C PRO A 175 9.05 21.73 -0.56
N MET A 176 7.92 21.40 0.03
CA MET A 176 6.71 22.18 -0.16
C MET A 176 7.01 23.62 0.28
N ARG A 177 7.02 24.52 -0.69
CA ARG A 177 7.07 25.94 -0.35
C ARG A 177 5.75 26.26 0.33
N SER A 178 5.84 26.70 1.57
CA SER A 178 4.68 27.18 2.31
C SER A 178 4.07 28.35 1.54
N ALA A 179 2.81 28.22 1.14
CA ALA A 179 2.04 29.35 0.62
C ALA A 179 1.57 30.22 1.78
#